data_744b3a6ac69b050727e97df8eb73f08b
#
_entry.id   744b3a6ac69b050727e97df8eb73f08b
#
_cell.length_a   1.000
_cell.length_b   1.000
_cell.length_c   1.000
_cell.angle_alpha   90.00
_cell.angle_beta   90.00
_cell.angle_gamma   90.00
#
_symmetry.space_group_name_H-M   'P 1'
#
loop_
_entity.id
_entity.type
_entity.pdbx_description
1 polymer ?
#
loop_
_entity_poly.entity_id
_entity_poly.type
_entity_poly.pdbx_seq_one_letter_code
_entity_poly.pdbx_strand_id
1 'polypeptide(L)'
;MKRIFAMAIALLVLAGCGQTGPDSLSLPQNTPPSAPPAEYMNCRILYQTEESLLLTQEENGEETGDLILLSPSGIDMAGEQGESMQASQLEAGMTVQIGYDGSILESYPCQLSGVSTLQVTGMVDSLLPFYLERIDELYQKDEALNEGIEKIALDLGEVTNLTGQEKEALCYLVGCRYDKEAFQSTYEQLCEEGQIDPDELYYQDGVILSLSSQKGSKQTFTFSAMKWRSGLGAIGYHDAKAKQKGGQWQCEIENWFIS
;
A
#
# COMPACT_ATOMS: atom_id res chain seq x y z
N MET A 1 45.53 39.69 -12.89
CA MET A 1 45.02 41.06 -12.71
C MET A 1 43.76 40.96 -11.82
N LYS A 2 43.89 41.48 -10.60
CA LYS A 2 42.88 41.52 -9.55
C LYS A 2 41.83 42.57 -9.91
N ARG A 3 40.55 42.29 -9.69
CA ARG A 3 39.54 43.31 -9.39
C ARG A 3 38.56 42.76 -8.37
N ILE A 4 38.73 43.26 -7.15
CA ILE A 4 37.88 43.14 -5.99
C ILE A 4 36.75 44.20 -6.16
N PHE A 5 35.50 43.79 -6.00
CA PHE A 5 34.40 44.73 -5.76
C PHE A 5 33.80 44.40 -4.41
N ALA A 6 34.06 45.30 -3.48
CA ALA A 6 33.37 45.38 -2.19
C ALA A 6 32.09 46.22 -2.38
N MET A 7 30.98 45.77 -1.86
CA MET A 7 29.76 46.59 -1.74
C MET A 7 29.20 46.46 -0.34
N ALA A 8 29.02 47.62 0.23
CA ALA A 8 28.79 47.93 1.62
C ALA A 8 27.42 47.50 2.12
N ILE A 9 27.40 47.09 3.37
CA ILE A 9 26.23 46.82 4.21
C ILE A 9 25.76 48.16 4.80
N ALA A 10 24.50 48.50 4.60
CA ALA A 10 23.83 49.55 5.34
C ALA A 10 22.91 48.91 6.41
N LEU A 11 23.34 48.99 7.66
CA LEU A 11 22.49 48.71 8.85
C LEU A 11 21.56 49.90 9.08
N LEU A 12 20.25 49.64 9.06
CA LEU A 12 19.24 50.53 9.62
C LEU A 12 18.71 49.93 10.91
N VAL A 13 19.16 50.47 12.03
CA VAL A 13 18.62 50.22 13.36
C VAL A 13 17.45 51.19 13.57
N LEU A 14 16.23 50.65 13.70
CA LEU A 14 15.11 51.39 14.24
C LEU A 14 14.76 50.81 15.60
N ALA A 15 15.16 51.53 16.63
CA ALA A 15 14.69 51.36 18.00
C ALA A 15 13.24 51.90 18.11
N GLY A 16 12.32 51.04 18.44
CA GLY A 16 10.95 51.41 18.82
C GLY A 16 10.64 50.83 20.20
N CYS A 17 10.49 51.73 21.16
CA CYS A 17 10.15 51.45 22.56
C CYS A 17 8.83 50.70 22.73
N GLY A 18 8.83 49.91 23.81
CA GLY A 18 7.78 49.05 24.25
C GLY A 18 6.45 49.69 24.69
N GLN A 19 5.47 48.81 24.71
CA GLN A 19 4.35 48.88 25.66
C GLN A 19 3.97 47.42 25.99
N THR A 20 4.17 47.07 27.24
CA THR A 20 3.59 45.94 27.91
C THR A 20 2.09 46.17 28.07
N GLY A 21 1.27 45.44 27.30
CA GLY A 21 -0.17 45.34 27.50
C GLY A 21 -0.50 43.91 27.91
N PRO A 22 -1.53 43.69 28.76
CA PRO A 22 -1.77 42.40 29.40
C PRO A 22 -2.32 41.34 28.44
N ASP A 23 -1.92 40.11 28.71
CA ASP A 23 -2.51 38.82 28.32
C ASP A 23 -3.63 38.87 27.28
N SER A 24 -3.27 38.77 26.00
CA SER A 24 -4.20 38.30 25.00
C SER A 24 -4.24 36.76 25.09
N LEU A 25 -5.24 36.26 25.81
CA LEU A 25 -5.71 34.90 25.71
C LEU A 25 -5.96 34.62 24.22
N SER A 26 -5.09 33.84 23.61
CA SER A 26 -5.32 33.28 22.27
C SER A 26 -6.56 32.38 22.38
N LEU A 27 -7.69 32.94 21.95
CA LEU A 27 -8.89 32.12 21.73
C LEU A 27 -8.50 30.98 20.74
N PRO A 28 -8.88 29.72 21.01
CA PRO A 28 -8.71 28.66 20.05
C PRO A 28 -9.37 29.12 18.75
N GLN A 29 -8.62 29.08 17.65
CA GLN A 29 -9.19 29.31 16.33
C GLN A 29 -10.19 28.17 16.10
N ASN A 30 -11.49 28.49 16.20
CA ASN A 30 -12.55 27.62 15.74
C ASN A 30 -12.35 27.50 14.25
N THR A 31 -11.71 26.39 13.82
CA THR A 31 -11.82 25.91 12.45
C THR A 31 -13.31 25.73 12.19
N PRO A 32 -13.90 26.37 11.18
CA PRO A 32 -15.31 26.14 10.90
C PRO A 32 -15.52 24.63 10.71
N PRO A 33 -16.59 24.05 11.27
CA PRO A 33 -16.90 22.66 11.05
C PRO A 33 -16.92 22.41 9.55
N SER A 34 -16.23 21.36 9.08
CA SER A 34 -16.28 20.96 7.67
C SER A 34 -17.75 20.81 7.28
N ALA A 35 -18.11 21.25 6.08
CA ALA A 35 -19.47 21.04 5.58
C ALA A 35 -19.82 19.56 5.70
N PRO A 36 -21.06 19.18 6.01
CA PRO A 36 -21.45 17.77 6.03
C PRO A 36 -21.16 17.14 4.67
N PRO A 37 -20.74 15.85 4.64
CA PRO A 37 -20.44 15.17 3.41
C PRO A 37 -21.67 15.17 2.47
N ALA A 38 -21.43 15.31 1.17
CA ALA A 38 -22.50 15.26 0.17
C ALA A 38 -22.89 13.81 -0.17
N GLU A 39 -21.93 12.91 -0.13
CA GLU A 39 -22.11 11.48 -0.43
C GLU A 39 -21.33 10.59 0.53
N TYR A 40 -21.70 9.31 0.54
CA TYR A 40 -21.04 8.28 1.34
C TYR A 40 -20.66 7.10 0.45
N MET A 41 -19.47 6.55 0.71
CA MET A 41 -18.95 5.36 0.05
C MET A 41 -18.56 4.32 1.10
N ASN A 42 -18.97 3.08 0.89
CA ASN A 42 -18.49 1.97 1.71
C ASN A 42 -17.21 1.41 1.09
N CYS A 43 -16.21 1.23 1.92
CA CYS A 43 -14.90 0.76 1.49
C CYS A 43 -14.36 -0.28 2.47
N ARG A 44 -13.36 -1.04 2.02
CA ARG A 44 -12.51 -1.86 2.88
C ARG A 44 -11.07 -1.37 2.80
N ILE A 45 -10.41 -1.28 3.95
CA ILE A 45 -8.99 -0.96 4.04
C ILE A 45 -8.19 -2.19 3.63
N LEU A 46 -7.42 -2.08 2.54
CA LEU A 46 -6.54 -3.12 2.04
C LEU A 46 -5.15 -3.02 2.69
N TYR A 47 -4.65 -1.80 2.82
CA TYR A 47 -3.34 -1.53 3.41
C TYR A 47 -3.28 -0.13 4.02
N GLN A 48 -2.39 0.05 4.99
CA GLN A 48 -2.22 1.31 5.71
C GLN A 48 -0.73 1.63 5.88
N THR A 49 -0.43 2.91 5.75
CA THR A 49 0.83 3.53 6.18
C THR A 49 0.51 4.67 7.17
N GLU A 50 1.54 5.34 7.71
CA GLU A 50 1.33 6.54 8.54
C GLU A 50 0.66 7.69 7.78
N GLU A 51 0.84 7.77 6.46
CA GLU A 51 0.41 8.89 5.62
C GLU A 51 -0.79 8.57 4.71
N SER A 52 -1.10 7.29 4.49
CA SER A 52 -2.11 6.88 3.52
C SER A 52 -2.81 5.58 3.85
N LEU A 53 -4.04 5.47 3.36
CA LEU A 53 -4.84 4.25 3.32
C LEU A 53 -5.02 3.85 1.86
N LEU A 54 -4.80 2.58 1.56
CA LEU A 54 -5.19 1.97 0.30
C LEU A 54 -6.49 1.19 0.54
N LEU A 55 -7.52 1.52 -0.22
CA LEU A 55 -8.87 1.01 -0.02
C LEU A 55 -9.41 0.42 -1.32
N THR A 56 -10.46 -0.37 -1.20
CA THR A 56 -11.34 -0.77 -2.30
C THR A 56 -12.79 -0.44 -1.94
N GLN A 57 -13.59 -0.05 -2.93
CA GLN A 57 -15.02 0.15 -2.73
C GLN A 57 -15.71 -1.20 -2.50
N GLU A 58 -16.68 -1.23 -1.63
CA GLU A 58 -17.54 -2.40 -1.39
C GLU A 58 -19.03 -2.05 -1.61
N GLU A 59 -19.70 -2.88 -2.38
CA GLU A 59 -21.14 -2.83 -2.55
C GLU A 59 -21.73 -4.21 -2.24
N ASN A 60 -22.68 -4.27 -1.30
CA ASN A 60 -23.33 -5.52 -0.89
C ASN A 60 -22.37 -6.63 -0.43
N GLY A 61 -21.19 -6.27 0.07
CA GLY A 61 -20.16 -7.21 0.51
C GLY A 61 -19.27 -7.76 -0.62
N GLU A 62 -19.40 -7.21 -1.82
CA GLU A 62 -18.51 -7.49 -2.96
C GLU A 62 -17.64 -6.26 -3.24
N GLU A 63 -16.39 -6.50 -3.58
CA GLU A 63 -15.48 -5.44 -3.99
C GLU A 63 -15.81 -4.97 -5.39
N THR A 64 -15.87 -3.66 -5.55
CA THR A 64 -16.21 -3.01 -6.81
C THR A 64 -15.27 -1.84 -7.08
N GLY A 65 -15.06 -1.52 -8.36
CA GLY A 65 -14.30 -0.35 -8.76
C GLY A 65 -12.78 -0.47 -8.59
N ASP A 66 -12.13 0.67 -8.74
CA ASP A 66 -10.68 0.82 -8.71
C ASP A 66 -10.15 0.94 -7.27
N LEU A 67 -8.84 0.80 -7.10
CA LEU A 67 -8.17 1.11 -5.85
C LEU A 67 -8.28 2.60 -5.52
N ILE A 68 -8.49 2.90 -4.24
CA ILE A 68 -8.62 4.27 -3.72
C ILE A 68 -7.44 4.56 -2.80
N LEU A 69 -6.76 5.68 -3.03
CA LEU A 69 -5.72 6.19 -2.13
C LEU A 69 -6.27 7.38 -1.35
N LEU A 70 -6.22 7.30 -0.02
CA LEU A 70 -6.76 8.30 0.89
C LEU A 70 -5.72 8.73 1.91
N SER A 71 -5.49 10.04 2.08
CA SER A 71 -4.76 10.56 3.24
C SER A 71 -5.70 10.66 4.44
N PRO A 72 -5.38 10.03 5.58
CA PRO A 72 -6.22 10.09 6.78
C PRO A 72 -6.13 11.43 7.52
N SER A 73 -5.27 12.35 7.09
CA SER A 73 -5.04 13.63 7.77
C SER A 73 -6.25 14.57 7.68
N GLY A 74 -6.69 15.10 8.80
CA GLY A 74 -7.78 16.07 8.87
C GLY A 74 -9.19 15.48 8.70
N ILE A 75 -9.32 14.17 8.74
CA ILE A 75 -10.60 13.46 8.65
C ILE A 75 -11.11 13.19 10.08
N ASP A 76 -12.37 13.44 10.32
CA ASP A 76 -13.05 13.04 11.56
C ASP A 76 -13.29 11.52 11.54
N MET A 77 -12.62 10.79 12.43
CA MET A 77 -12.67 9.32 12.45
C MET A 77 -13.43 8.81 13.66
N ALA A 78 -14.28 7.82 13.41
CA ALA A 78 -15.03 7.15 14.46
C ALA A 78 -14.95 5.63 14.34
N GLY A 79 -14.91 4.96 15.48
CA GLY A 79 -15.01 3.51 15.58
C GLY A 79 -16.45 3.01 15.39
N GLU A 80 -16.64 1.69 15.45
CA GLU A 80 -17.93 1.04 15.16
C GLU A 80 -19.08 1.53 16.04
N GLN A 81 -18.81 1.95 17.27
CA GLN A 81 -19.81 2.48 18.21
C GLN A 81 -19.86 4.01 18.24
N GLY A 82 -19.14 4.69 17.34
CA GLY A 82 -19.08 6.14 17.24
C GLY A 82 -18.04 6.79 18.16
N GLU A 83 -17.18 6.04 18.82
CA GLU A 83 -16.06 6.55 19.59
C GLU A 83 -15.00 7.19 18.67
N SER A 84 -14.35 8.24 19.14
CA SER A 84 -13.30 8.91 18.36
C SER A 84 -12.09 7.99 18.15
N MET A 85 -11.58 7.92 16.93
CA MET A 85 -10.43 7.13 16.54
C MET A 85 -9.28 7.98 16.01
N GLN A 86 -8.08 7.40 16.07
CA GLN A 86 -6.87 7.94 15.44
C GLN A 86 -6.54 7.10 14.19
N ALA A 87 -5.90 7.71 13.20
CA ALA A 87 -5.46 7.00 11.99
C ALA A 87 -4.58 5.75 12.30
N SER A 88 -3.77 5.81 13.36
CA SER A 88 -2.92 4.69 13.79
C SER A 88 -3.68 3.47 14.34
N GLN A 89 -4.97 3.58 14.55
CA GLN A 89 -5.85 2.49 15.01
C GLN A 89 -6.59 1.82 13.85
N LEU A 90 -6.47 2.37 12.65
CA LEU A 90 -7.01 1.75 11.45
C LEU A 90 -6.13 0.56 11.04
N GLU A 91 -6.73 -0.52 10.57
CA GLU A 91 -6.04 -1.74 10.19
C GLU A 91 -6.58 -2.31 8.87
N ALA A 92 -5.74 -3.05 8.15
CA ALA A 92 -6.19 -3.81 6.97
C ALA A 92 -7.30 -4.79 7.34
N GLY A 93 -8.34 -4.85 6.52
CA GLY A 93 -9.54 -5.63 6.76
C GLY A 93 -10.68 -4.85 7.43
N MET A 94 -10.44 -3.66 7.99
CA MET A 94 -11.54 -2.82 8.46
C MET A 94 -12.42 -2.39 7.31
N THR A 95 -13.74 -2.55 7.48
CA THR A 95 -14.75 -1.95 6.60
C THR A 95 -15.12 -0.59 7.14
N VAL A 96 -15.23 0.40 6.26
CA VAL A 96 -15.43 1.79 6.63
C VAL A 96 -16.48 2.45 5.72
N GLN A 97 -17.20 3.42 6.25
CA GLN A 97 -18.00 4.35 5.48
C GLN A 97 -17.29 5.69 5.42
N ILE A 98 -17.04 6.18 4.22
CA ILE A 98 -16.32 7.44 3.96
C ILE A 98 -17.30 8.48 3.48
N GLY A 99 -17.36 9.63 4.17
CA GLY A 99 -18.12 10.79 3.74
C GLY A 99 -17.25 11.77 2.98
N TYR A 100 -17.66 12.14 1.75
CA TYR A 100 -16.88 12.98 0.83
C TYR A 100 -17.79 13.94 0.05
N ASP A 101 -17.23 14.78 -0.82
CA ASP A 101 -17.99 15.81 -1.56
C ASP A 101 -18.73 15.29 -2.83
N GLY A 102 -18.64 13.99 -3.12
CA GLY A 102 -19.24 13.35 -4.29
C GLY A 102 -18.33 13.32 -5.52
N SER A 103 -17.11 13.87 -5.44
CA SER A 103 -16.17 13.90 -6.58
C SER A 103 -15.07 12.86 -6.41
N ILE A 104 -14.75 12.15 -7.50
CA ILE A 104 -13.65 11.19 -7.58
C ILE A 104 -12.65 11.72 -8.61
N LEU A 105 -11.38 11.82 -8.22
CA LEU A 105 -10.30 12.23 -9.09
C LEU A 105 -9.78 11.02 -9.88
N GLU A 106 -9.76 11.15 -11.19
CA GLU A 106 -9.27 10.12 -12.12
C GLU A 106 -7.75 10.04 -12.09
N SER A 107 -7.22 9.30 -11.10
CA SER A 107 -5.81 8.92 -10.97
C SER A 107 -5.73 7.41 -10.73
N TYR A 108 -4.53 6.85 -10.69
CA TYR A 108 -4.37 5.46 -10.26
C TYR A 108 -3.36 5.37 -9.10
N PRO A 109 -3.77 4.88 -7.92
CA PRO A 109 -5.17 4.67 -7.49
C PRO A 109 -5.99 5.97 -7.55
N CYS A 110 -7.33 5.86 -7.65
CA CYS A 110 -8.19 7.03 -7.64
C CYS A 110 -8.21 7.69 -6.25
N GLN A 111 -8.71 8.93 -6.17
CA GLN A 111 -8.78 9.68 -4.91
C GLN A 111 -10.16 10.29 -4.73
N LEU A 112 -10.66 10.30 -3.49
CA LEU A 112 -11.90 10.98 -3.13
C LEU A 112 -11.61 12.44 -2.77
N SER A 113 -12.41 13.35 -3.30
CA SER A 113 -12.31 14.78 -2.98
C SER A 113 -13.13 15.13 -1.75
N GLY A 114 -12.67 16.12 -0.97
CA GLY A 114 -13.44 16.68 0.14
C GLY A 114 -13.84 15.64 1.21
N VAL A 115 -12.99 14.65 1.47
CA VAL A 115 -13.26 13.66 2.52
C VAL A 115 -13.25 14.34 3.87
N SER A 116 -14.34 14.18 4.63
CA SER A 116 -14.53 14.81 5.92
C SER A 116 -14.73 13.83 7.07
N THR A 117 -15.30 12.66 6.80
CA THR A 117 -15.59 11.65 7.83
C THR A 117 -15.17 10.25 7.40
N LEU A 118 -14.75 9.42 8.35
CA LEU A 118 -14.51 8.00 8.21
C LEU A 118 -15.08 7.27 9.43
N GLN A 119 -16.05 6.40 9.20
CA GLN A 119 -16.69 5.58 10.23
C GLN A 119 -16.34 4.12 10.01
N VAL A 120 -15.72 3.46 10.99
CA VAL A 120 -15.55 2.00 10.97
C VAL A 120 -16.92 1.33 11.10
N THR A 121 -17.18 0.35 10.25
CA THR A 121 -18.46 -0.39 10.19
C THR A 121 -18.31 -1.87 10.49
N GLY A 122 -17.08 -2.39 10.53
CA GLY A 122 -16.80 -3.78 10.82
C GLY A 122 -15.36 -4.16 10.52
N MET A 123 -15.09 -5.48 10.52
CA MET A 123 -13.77 -6.06 10.26
C MET A 123 -13.92 -7.39 9.53
N VAL A 124 -13.12 -7.61 8.51
CA VAL A 124 -12.96 -8.91 7.84
C VAL A 124 -11.50 -9.35 7.91
N ASP A 125 -11.26 -10.65 7.79
CA ASP A 125 -9.88 -11.17 7.75
C ASP A 125 -9.20 -10.73 6.45
N SER A 126 -7.96 -10.21 6.54
CA SER A 126 -7.17 -9.77 5.39
C SER A 126 -5.86 -10.53 5.33
N LEU A 127 -5.57 -11.11 4.17
CA LEU A 127 -4.32 -11.81 3.88
C LEU A 127 -3.33 -10.93 3.08
N LEU A 128 -3.74 -9.76 2.63
CA LEU A 128 -2.88 -8.89 1.83
C LEU A 128 -1.57 -8.53 2.58
N PRO A 129 -1.57 -8.09 3.87
CA PRO A 129 -0.35 -7.80 4.59
C PRO A 129 0.58 -9.02 4.70
N PHE A 130 0.01 -10.22 4.90
CA PHE A 130 0.75 -11.46 4.95
C PHE A 130 1.47 -11.75 3.63
N TYR A 131 0.77 -11.66 2.49
CA TYR A 131 1.39 -11.90 1.19
C TYR A 131 2.42 -10.82 0.82
N LEU A 132 2.17 -9.56 1.17
CA LEU A 132 3.13 -8.49 0.95
C LEU A 132 4.44 -8.75 1.71
N GLU A 133 4.36 -9.21 2.95
CA GLU A 133 5.54 -9.61 3.74
C GLU A 133 6.28 -10.80 3.11
N ARG A 134 5.56 -11.78 2.54
CA ARG A 134 6.19 -12.92 1.84
C ARG A 134 6.87 -12.48 0.53
N ILE A 135 6.27 -11.55 -0.19
CA ILE A 135 6.88 -10.93 -1.37
C ILE A 135 8.17 -10.19 -0.97
N ASP A 136 8.15 -9.41 0.11
CA ASP A 136 9.32 -8.70 0.61
C ASP A 136 10.45 -9.65 0.98
N GLU A 137 10.14 -10.69 1.74
CA GLU A 137 11.11 -11.71 2.12
C GLU A 137 11.74 -12.37 0.88
N LEU A 138 10.92 -12.73 -0.09
CA LEU A 138 11.36 -13.37 -1.33
C LEU A 138 12.21 -12.41 -2.19
N TYR A 139 11.80 -11.14 -2.30
CA TYR A 139 12.53 -10.13 -3.06
C TYR A 139 13.93 -9.86 -2.48
N GLN A 140 14.05 -9.83 -1.15
CA GLN A 140 15.31 -9.63 -0.45
C GLN A 140 16.24 -10.85 -0.48
N LYS A 141 15.73 -12.06 -0.75
CA LYS A 141 16.56 -13.25 -0.93
C LYS A 141 17.26 -13.20 -2.29
N ASP A 142 18.55 -13.52 -2.31
CA ASP A 142 19.37 -13.50 -3.52
C ASP A 142 19.23 -12.19 -4.32
N GLU A 143 19.75 -11.11 -3.75
CA GLU A 143 19.64 -9.75 -4.31
C GLU A 143 20.28 -9.64 -5.71
N ALA A 144 21.20 -10.55 -6.08
CA ALA A 144 21.79 -10.59 -7.40
C ALA A 144 20.72 -10.78 -8.51
N LEU A 145 19.63 -11.46 -8.21
CA LEU A 145 18.50 -11.59 -9.14
C LEU A 145 17.73 -10.28 -9.37
N ASN A 146 17.94 -9.27 -8.54
CA ASN A 146 17.29 -7.96 -8.67
C ASN A 146 18.20 -6.93 -9.38
N GLU A 147 19.43 -7.31 -9.76
CA GLU A 147 20.37 -6.35 -10.34
C GLU A 147 19.93 -5.90 -11.73
N GLY A 148 19.77 -4.58 -11.91
CA GLY A 148 19.43 -3.96 -13.19
C GLY A 148 18.01 -4.22 -13.69
N ILE A 149 17.07 -4.71 -12.84
CA ILE A 149 15.68 -4.89 -13.25
C ILE A 149 14.91 -3.56 -13.18
N GLU A 150 13.92 -3.41 -14.04
CA GLU A 150 12.95 -2.31 -14.07
C GLU A 150 11.54 -2.81 -13.77
N LYS A 151 11.30 -4.12 -13.91
CA LYS A 151 9.98 -4.75 -13.84
C LYS A 151 9.92 -5.87 -12.80
N ILE A 152 8.76 -5.97 -12.14
CA ILE A 152 8.41 -7.08 -11.25
C ILE A 152 7.07 -7.64 -11.72
N ALA A 153 7.09 -8.83 -12.29
CA ALA A 153 5.87 -9.55 -12.60
C ALA A 153 5.42 -10.36 -11.38
N LEU A 154 4.18 -10.17 -10.95
CA LEU A 154 3.56 -10.95 -9.89
C LEU A 154 2.65 -12.01 -10.52
N ASP A 155 3.05 -13.27 -10.42
CA ASP A 155 2.19 -14.39 -10.79
C ASP A 155 1.36 -14.83 -9.59
N LEU A 156 0.12 -14.33 -9.56
CA LEU A 156 -0.86 -14.55 -8.49
C LEU A 156 -2.06 -15.40 -8.96
N GLY A 157 -1.96 -16.03 -10.14
CA GLY A 157 -3.04 -16.82 -10.73
C GLY A 157 -3.55 -17.92 -9.79
N GLU A 158 -2.63 -18.62 -9.17
CA GLU A 158 -2.91 -19.73 -8.26
C GLU A 158 -3.12 -19.30 -6.78
N VAL A 159 -3.17 -18.00 -6.49
CA VAL A 159 -3.55 -17.50 -5.16
C VAL A 159 -5.07 -17.41 -5.08
N THR A 160 -5.68 -18.36 -4.37
CA THR A 160 -7.14 -18.56 -4.32
C THR A 160 -7.84 -17.87 -3.15
N ASN A 161 -7.09 -17.30 -2.22
CA ASN A 161 -7.57 -16.68 -0.98
C ASN A 161 -7.31 -15.16 -0.92
N LEU A 162 -7.04 -14.54 -2.07
CA LEU A 162 -7.08 -13.11 -2.30
C LEU A 162 -8.11 -12.78 -3.36
N THR A 163 -8.74 -11.63 -3.22
CA THR A 163 -9.65 -11.07 -4.23
C THR A 163 -8.87 -10.46 -5.40
N GLY A 164 -9.57 -10.06 -6.46
CA GLY A 164 -8.97 -9.35 -7.59
C GLY A 164 -8.33 -8.03 -7.17
N GLN A 165 -9.04 -7.25 -6.35
CA GLN A 165 -8.56 -5.96 -5.83
C GLN A 165 -7.38 -6.11 -4.87
N GLU A 166 -7.35 -7.16 -4.05
CA GLU A 166 -6.19 -7.45 -3.21
C GLU A 166 -4.94 -7.80 -4.04
N LYS A 167 -5.11 -8.55 -5.13
CA LYS A 167 -4.00 -8.85 -6.06
C LYS A 167 -3.51 -7.59 -6.78
N GLU A 168 -4.42 -6.71 -7.19
CA GLU A 168 -4.09 -5.42 -7.80
C GLU A 168 -3.38 -4.51 -6.79
N ALA A 169 -3.86 -4.47 -5.54
CA ALA A 169 -3.22 -3.74 -4.46
C ALA A 169 -1.79 -4.24 -4.17
N LEU A 170 -1.54 -5.56 -4.24
CA LEU A 170 -0.19 -6.09 -4.12
C LEU A 170 0.73 -5.54 -5.21
N CYS A 171 0.30 -5.51 -6.47
CA CYS A 171 1.08 -4.93 -7.56
C CYS A 171 1.39 -3.46 -7.29
N TYR A 172 0.39 -2.66 -6.91
CA TYR A 172 0.59 -1.26 -6.59
C TYR A 172 1.59 -1.06 -5.44
N LEU A 173 1.43 -1.80 -4.34
CA LEU A 173 2.30 -1.69 -3.16
C LEU A 173 3.73 -2.14 -3.44
N VAL A 174 3.91 -3.21 -4.20
CA VAL A 174 5.22 -3.71 -4.63
C VAL A 174 5.91 -2.69 -5.54
N GLY A 175 5.18 -2.14 -6.50
CA GLY A 175 5.67 -1.08 -7.38
C GLY A 175 6.17 0.14 -6.61
N CYS A 176 5.36 0.66 -5.69
CA CYS A 176 5.74 1.78 -4.82
C CYS A 176 6.93 1.46 -3.92
N ARG A 177 6.98 0.24 -3.35
CA ARG A 177 8.01 -0.15 -2.37
C ARG A 177 9.40 -0.28 -2.98
N TYR A 178 9.47 -0.79 -4.20
CA TYR A 178 10.75 -1.06 -4.88
C TYR A 178 11.09 -0.05 -5.97
N ASP A 179 10.24 0.94 -6.19
CA ASP A 179 10.36 1.92 -7.28
C ASP A 179 10.57 1.22 -8.64
N LYS A 180 9.64 0.29 -8.94
CA LYS A 180 9.63 -0.55 -10.14
C LYS A 180 8.24 -0.62 -10.75
N GLU A 181 8.17 -0.92 -12.03
CA GLU A 181 6.91 -1.29 -12.67
C GLU A 181 6.50 -2.69 -12.17
N ALA A 182 5.42 -2.76 -11.37
CA ALA A 182 4.91 -4.04 -10.88
C ALA A 182 3.50 -4.30 -11.45
N PHE A 183 3.29 -5.52 -11.95
CA PHE A 183 2.04 -5.91 -12.63
C PHE A 183 1.80 -7.41 -12.51
N GLN A 184 0.56 -7.84 -12.72
CA GLN A 184 0.22 -9.26 -12.76
C GLN A 184 0.59 -9.84 -14.13
N SER A 185 1.40 -10.90 -14.15
CA SER A 185 1.69 -11.71 -15.34
C SER A 185 2.28 -13.04 -14.97
N THR A 186 2.11 -14.04 -15.84
CA THR A 186 2.78 -15.36 -15.75
C THR A 186 3.99 -15.43 -16.67
N TYR A 187 4.82 -16.44 -16.48
CA TYR A 187 5.94 -16.72 -17.40
C TYR A 187 5.46 -16.90 -18.85
N GLU A 188 4.38 -17.63 -19.05
CA GLU A 188 3.81 -17.89 -20.36
C GLU A 188 3.33 -16.62 -21.05
N GLN A 189 2.65 -15.74 -20.32
CA GLN A 189 2.19 -14.44 -20.83
C GLN A 189 3.38 -13.55 -21.23
N LEU A 190 4.42 -13.50 -20.40
CA LEU A 190 5.64 -12.74 -20.73
C LEU A 190 6.36 -13.28 -21.97
N CYS A 191 6.33 -14.59 -22.20
CA CYS A 191 6.83 -15.19 -23.45
C CYS A 191 5.95 -14.81 -24.64
N GLU A 192 4.63 -14.88 -24.52
CA GLU A 192 3.69 -14.50 -25.59
C GLU A 192 3.81 -13.02 -25.97
N GLU A 193 4.10 -12.15 -25.01
CA GLU A 193 4.34 -10.72 -25.20
C GLU A 193 5.76 -10.43 -25.73
N GLY A 194 6.63 -11.44 -25.83
CA GLY A 194 8.01 -11.28 -26.28
C GLY A 194 8.93 -10.60 -25.27
N GLN A 195 8.54 -10.54 -23.98
CA GLN A 195 9.37 -10.02 -22.90
C GLN A 195 10.40 -11.07 -22.42
N ILE A 196 10.12 -12.34 -22.59
CA ILE A 196 11.01 -13.46 -22.31
C ILE A 196 11.15 -14.31 -23.58
N ASP A 197 12.40 -14.59 -23.96
CA ASP A 197 12.69 -15.62 -24.98
C ASP A 197 12.68 -17.00 -24.28
N PRO A 198 11.75 -17.90 -24.64
CA PRO A 198 11.66 -19.20 -24.00
C PRO A 198 12.88 -20.11 -24.26
N ASP A 199 13.67 -19.85 -25.31
CA ASP A 199 14.89 -20.60 -25.59
C ASP A 199 16.07 -20.11 -24.74
N GLU A 200 16.11 -18.80 -24.39
CA GLU A 200 17.14 -18.22 -23.55
C GLU A 200 16.86 -18.42 -22.05
N LEU A 201 15.60 -18.63 -21.67
CA LEU A 201 15.16 -18.80 -20.27
C LEU A 201 15.66 -17.65 -19.36
N TYR A 202 15.52 -16.42 -19.82
CA TYR A 202 16.02 -15.25 -19.11
C TYR A 202 15.08 -14.03 -19.25
N TYR A 203 14.72 -13.45 -18.10
CA TYR A 203 13.99 -12.19 -18.07
C TYR A 203 14.97 -11.03 -17.87
N GLN A 204 15.37 -10.39 -18.96
CA GLN A 204 16.44 -9.38 -18.94
C GLN A 204 16.09 -8.19 -18.04
N ASP A 205 14.90 -7.62 -18.21
CA ASP A 205 14.47 -6.38 -17.58
C ASP A 205 13.66 -6.57 -16.30
N GLY A 206 13.47 -7.81 -15.87
CA GLY A 206 12.59 -8.07 -14.75
C GLY A 206 12.87 -9.35 -13.98
N VAL A 207 11.98 -9.58 -13.02
CA VAL A 207 11.90 -10.77 -12.19
C VAL A 207 10.44 -11.19 -12.05
N ILE A 208 10.19 -12.48 -11.94
CA ILE A 208 8.86 -13.03 -11.66
C ILE A 208 8.82 -13.45 -10.18
N LEU A 209 7.83 -12.98 -9.46
CA LEU A 209 7.50 -13.44 -8.10
C LEU A 209 6.18 -14.22 -8.18
N SER A 210 6.28 -15.55 -8.16
CA SER A 210 5.12 -16.43 -8.24
C SER A 210 4.69 -16.86 -6.85
N LEU A 211 3.39 -16.77 -6.58
CA LEU A 211 2.78 -17.26 -5.36
C LEU A 211 1.60 -18.17 -5.71
N SER A 212 1.41 -19.19 -4.89
CA SER A 212 0.23 -20.06 -4.96
C SER A 212 -0.28 -20.38 -3.58
N SER A 213 -1.57 -20.67 -3.47
CA SER A 213 -2.16 -21.10 -2.19
C SER A 213 -3.12 -22.25 -2.39
N GLN A 214 -3.10 -23.18 -1.44
CA GLN A 214 -4.06 -24.28 -1.37
C GLN A 214 -5.02 -24.03 -0.20
N LYS A 215 -6.30 -24.22 -0.48
CA LYS A 215 -7.36 -24.01 0.50
C LYS A 215 -7.17 -24.95 1.68
N GLY A 216 -7.06 -24.37 2.88
CA GLY A 216 -7.00 -25.09 4.13
C GLY A 216 -8.26 -24.95 4.97
N SER A 217 -8.11 -24.84 6.28
CA SER A 217 -9.18 -24.46 7.20
C SER A 217 -9.32 -22.94 7.29
N LYS A 218 -10.31 -22.44 8.07
CA LYS A 218 -10.45 -20.98 8.30
C LYS A 218 -9.22 -20.32 8.92
N GLN A 219 -8.34 -21.07 9.56
CA GLN A 219 -7.18 -20.55 10.30
C GLN A 219 -5.84 -21.13 9.83
N THR A 220 -5.85 -21.93 8.75
CA THR A 220 -4.63 -22.51 8.19
C THR A 220 -4.76 -22.70 6.69
N PHE A 221 -3.67 -22.49 5.97
CA PHE A 221 -3.53 -22.87 4.56
C PHE A 221 -2.07 -23.19 4.26
N THR A 222 -1.81 -23.82 3.12
CA THR A 222 -0.47 -23.99 2.58
C THR A 222 -0.27 -23.06 1.40
N PHE A 223 0.97 -22.62 1.20
CA PHE A 223 1.33 -21.74 0.11
C PHE A 223 2.76 -22.03 -0.35
N SER A 224 3.03 -21.66 -1.59
CA SER A 224 4.37 -21.72 -2.17
C SER A 224 4.73 -20.36 -2.73
N ALA A 225 6.02 -20.03 -2.76
CA ALA A 225 6.50 -18.80 -3.36
C ALA A 225 7.84 -19.01 -4.04
N MET A 226 8.05 -18.35 -5.18
CA MET A 226 9.25 -18.46 -5.98
C MET A 226 9.60 -17.12 -6.60
N LYS A 227 10.86 -16.74 -6.56
CA LYS A 227 11.46 -15.68 -7.36
C LYS A 227 12.25 -16.32 -8.48
N TRP A 228 11.95 -15.95 -9.71
CA TRP A 228 12.59 -16.46 -10.90
C TRP A 228 13.06 -15.33 -11.81
N ARG A 229 14.27 -15.43 -12.32
CA ARG A 229 14.81 -14.52 -13.33
C ARG A 229 15.38 -15.27 -14.53
N SER A 230 15.90 -16.48 -14.33
CA SER A 230 16.51 -17.26 -15.41
C SER A 230 16.45 -18.76 -15.13
N GLY A 231 16.82 -19.56 -16.11
CA GLY A 231 16.92 -21.02 -15.97
C GLY A 231 17.90 -21.50 -14.89
N LEU A 232 18.85 -20.63 -14.46
CA LEU A 232 19.83 -20.88 -13.39
C LEU A 232 19.71 -19.85 -12.25
N GLY A 233 18.63 -19.11 -12.19
CA GLY A 233 18.43 -18.05 -11.22
C GLY A 233 17.01 -18.07 -10.68
N ALA A 234 16.74 -19.00 -9.77
CA ALA A 234 15.50 -19.07 -9.03
C ALA A 234 15.73 -19.43 -7.57
N ILE A 235 14.91 -18.88 -6.70
CA ILE A 235 14.87 -19.17 -5.26
C ILE A 235 13.43 -19.20 -4.78
N GLY A 236 13.12 -20.10 -3.88
CA GLY A 236 11.75 -20.18 -3.36
C GLY A 236 11.57 -21.30 -2.35
N TYR A 237 10.32 -21.58 -2.04
CA TYR A 237 9.90 -22.67 -1.16
C TYR A 237 8.55 -23.20 -1.57
N HIS A 238 8.30 -24.46 -1.22
CA HIS A 238 7.04 -25.13 -1.48
C HIS A 238 6.35 -25.52 -0.17
N ASP A 239 5.01 -25.55 -0.21
CA ASP A 239 4.13 -26.09 0.84
C ASP A 239 4.39 -25.53 2.24
N ALA A 240 4.79 -24.27 2.31
CA ALA A 240 4.88 -23.55 3.58
C ALA A 240 3.51 -23.47 4.25
N LYS A 241 3.50 -23.59 5.58
CA LYS A 241 2.25 -23.60 6.35
C LYS A 241 2.00 -22.23 6.95
N ALA A 242 0.87 -21.62 6.59
CA ALA A 242 0.36 -20.42 7.22
C ALA A 242 -0.69 -20.79 8.28
N LYS A 243 -0.65 -20.11 9.42
CA LYS A 243 -1.58 -20.29 10.53
C LYS A 243 -1.91 -18.96 11.16
N GLN A 244 -3.19 -18.73 11.42
CA GLN A 244 -3.65 -17.56 12.16
C GLN A 244 -3.52 -17.84 13.66
N LYS A 245 -2.86 -16.92 14.39
CA LYS A 245 -2.69 -16.99 15.83
C LYS A 245 -2.87 -15.60 16.43
N GLY A 246 -3.87 -15.45 17.30
CA GLY A 246 -4.17 -14.15 17.93
C GLY A 246 -4.55 -13.05 16.93
N GLY A 247 -5.24 -13.41 15.84
CA GLY A 247 -5.64 -12.46 14.77
C GLY A 247 -4.55 -12.18 13.72
N GLN A 248 -3.33 -12.65 13.93
CA GLN A 248 -2.21 -12.43 13.01
C GLN A 248 -1.85 -13.71 12.27
N TRP A 249 -1.53 -13.61 10.99
CA TRP A 249 -1.03 -14.70 10.19
C TRP A 249 0.47 -14.88 10.38
N GLN A 250 0.88 -16.12 10.65
CA GLN A 250 2.28 -16.53 10.82
C GLN A 250 2.55 -17.71 9.90
N CYS A 251 3.78 -17.90 9.47
CA CYS A 251 4.17 -19.05 8.66
C CYS A 251 5.46 -19.70 9.17
N GLU A 252 5.60 -20.99 8.83
CA GLU A 252 6.81 -21.77 8.98
C GLU A 252 7.28 -22.19 7.60
N ILE A 253 8.51 -21.77 7.23
CA ILE A 253 9.14 -22.08 5.94
C ILE A 253 10.32 -22.98 6.23
N GLU A 254 10.22 -24.26 5.89
CA GLU A 254 11.23 -25.27 6.20
C GLU A 254 12.17 -25.56 5.03
N ASN A 255 11.68 -25.48 3.80
CA ASN A 255 12.37 -26.02 2.63
C ASN A 255 12.58 -24.96 1.55
N TRP A 256 13.65 -24.19 1.68
CA TRP A 256 14.11 -23.32 0.61
C TRP A 256 14.86 -24.13 -0.45
N PHE A 257 14.61 -23.81 -1.72
CA PHE A 257 15.43 -24.27 -2.84
C PHE A 257 16.09 -23.09 -3.54
N ILE A 258 17.21 -23.36 -4.20
CA ILE A 258 17.94 -22.44 -5.07
C ILE A 258 18.31 -23.23 -6.31
N SER A 259 18.13 -22.66 -7.50
CA SER A 259 18.54 -23.23 -8.76
C SER A 259 19.42 -22.29 -9.56
#